data_d6c73b93a55ab31387733fbce4870a1f
#
_entry.id   d6c73b93a55ab31387733fbce4870a1f
#
_cell.length_a   1.000
_cell.length_b   1.000
_cell.length_c   1.000
_cell.angle_alpha   90.00
_cell.angle_beta   90.00
_cell.angle_gamma   90.00
#
_symmetry.space_group_name_H-M   'P 1'
#
loop_
_entity.id
_entity.type
_entity.pdbx_description
1 polymer ?
#
loop_
_entity_poly.entity_id
_entity_poly.type
_entity_poly.pdbx_seq_one_letter_code
_entity_poly.pdbx_strand_id
1 'polypeptide(L)'
;MTDFKKLIEDGIAANLASKPKFNILYVGDETSRLSYCRGLAAMQEFKHFYGNLADISLTSIDSKTFIRACPDLAFYNILWIDNISNRNFMASLEEKVNAVMNKIAPDWRKDAEQIKKDSEGDRKAYEDFQAEVDAKVAEFGDDEEGANKYLESVKEKLDSLKEKGTVYEQYVADANAFRAMSLRVVYALDEFVWEAPAGRQNTIVGAMTVQETMQMADEVVVPNSELAGAIKDLGLVSEYTDVLVIPTFMNEYFYPINRIYSRMTSLSTIINKPKILVKGTCIPKNVQNFIIHGYDRYDFTICSVGELDERLMKLLTTPKDPKHTEKGPCVRNMVHWANPRINPRNIQKTVAIERDAAFDFTILTGPDDFADDIYNITMTDTDALIAIASGSVAIACIDDAGFSKGTHVCLDTGLTFGKNTKVDDIKGLIVKWSICSNWDQAFEKQKQYLITRRLVSSPNVMGGFFNAMLGRKLSLARKEKFGDGDTKPETETVETAEKQKDGE
;
A
#
# COMPACT_ATOMS: atom_id res chain seq x y z
N MET A 1 38.05 10.89 -11.77
CA MET A 1 37.03 10.30 -10.88
C MET A 1 35.87 11.28 -10.77
N THR A 2 34.70 10.82 -11.04
CA THR A 2 33.48 11.65 -11.05
C THR A 2 33.09 12.03 -9.62
N ASP A 3 32.94 13.33 -9.34
CA ASP A 3 32.49 13.83 -8.04
C ASP A 3 30.96 13.90 -8.00
N PHE A 4 30.34 12.77 -7.64
CA PHE A 4 28.90 12.67 -7.57
C PHE A 4 28.28 13.53 -6.46
N LYS A 5 28.96 13.74 -5.32
CA LYS A 5 28.43 14.59 -4.23
C LYS A 5 28.18 16.01 -4.72
N LYS A 6 29.17 16.59 -5.40
CA LYS A 6 29.03 17.92 -6.00
C LYS A 6 27.91 17.98 -7.05
N LEU A 7 27.82 16.95 -7.93
CA LEU A 7 26.79 16.89 -8.95
C LEU A 7 25.38 16.79 -8.33
N ILE A 8 25.23 16.08 -7.21
CA ILE A 8 23.98 16.01 -6.46
C ILE A 8 23.62 17.37 -5.85
N GLU A 9 24.56 18.05 -5.20
CA GLU A 9 24.36 19.39 -4.63
C GLU A 9 23.93 20.41 -5.70
N ASP A 10 24.64 20.45 -6.83
CA ASP A 10 24.31 21.31 -7.97
C ASP A 10 22.93 21.01 -8.54
N GLY A 11 22.57 19.72 -8.63
CA GLY A 11 21.26 19.26 -9.08
C GLY A 11 20.13 19.64 -8.12
N ILE A 12 20.33 19.51 -6.82
CA ILE A 12 19.37 19.98 -5.79
C ILE A 12 19.15 21.48 -5.93
N ALA A 13 20.25 22.27 -6.02
CA ALA A 13 20.16 23.72 -6.18
C ALA A 13 19.37 24.13 -7.42
N ALA A 14 19.61 23.47 -8.57
CA ALA A 14 18.89 23.69 -9.81
C ALA A 14 17.39 23.35 -9.69
N ASN A 15 17.06 22.23 -9.06
CA ASN A 15 15.66 21.85 -8.81
C ASN A 15 14.94 22.79 -7.83
N LEU A 16 15.64 23.35 -6.85
CA LEU A 16 15.07 24.33 -5.94
C LEU A 16 14.84 25.72 -6.59
N ALA A 17 15.47 26.00 -7.72
CA ALA A 17 15.31 27.24 -8.47
C ALA A 17 14.13 27.21 -9.45
N SER A 18 13.55 26.06 -9.72
CA SER A 18 12.50 25.86 -10.71
C SER A 18 11.28 25.15 -10.16
N LYS A 19 10.16 25.26 -10.90
CA LYS A 19 8.98 24.43 -10.65
C LYS A 19 9.33 22.95 -10.89
N PRO A 20 8.95 22.01 -10.01
CA PRO A 20 9.20 20.58 -10.21
C PRO A 20 8.61 20.11 -11.54
N LYS A 21 9.34 19.23 -12.21
CA LYS A 21 8.90 18.62 -13.47
C LYS A 21 8.90 17.10 -13.31
N PHE A 22 7.75 16.47 -13.51
CA PHE A 22 7.55 15.03 -13.42
C PHE A 22 7.15 14.47 -14.79
N ASN A 23 8.13 13.91 -15.51
CA ASN A 23 7.88 13.12 -16.71
C ASN A 23 7.83 11.65 -16.30
N ILE A 24 6.64 11.12 -16.10
CA ILE A 24 6.40 9.81 -15.50
C ILE A 24 6.21 8.77 -16.58
N LEU A 25 7.01 7.71 -16.55
CA LEU A 25 6.70 6.45 -17.20
C LEU A 25 6.12 5.49 -16.15
N TYR A 26 4.84 5.23 -16.24
CA TYR A 26 4.16 4.25 -15.41
C TYR A 26 4.20 2.89 -16.09
N VAL A 27 4.66 1.86 -15.38
CA VAL A 27 4.69 0.48 -15.83
C VAL A 27 3.90 -0.36 -14.86
N GLY A 28 2.76 -0.88 -15.28
CA GLY A 28 1.90 -1.68 -14.44
C GLY A 28 1.09 -2.69 -15.26
N ASP A 29 0.75 -3.81 -14.62
CA ASP A 29 -0.13 -4.78 -15.23
C ASP A 29 -1.58 -4.33 -15.06
N GLU A 30 -2.18 -3.77 -16.11
CA GLU A 30 -3.58 -3.31 -16.12
C GLU A 30 -4.59 -4.41 -15.79
N THR A 31 -4.14 -5.65 -15.65
CA THR A 31 -4.98 -6.80 -15.27
C THR A 31 -5.24 -6.88 -13.77
N SER A 32 -4.45 -6.16 -12.94
CA SER A 32 -4.66 -6.06 -11.52
C SER A 32 -5.60 -4.89 -11.19
N ARG A 33 -6.70 -5.19 -10.50
CA ARG A 33 -7.64 -4.18 -9.98
C ARG A 33 -6.96 -3.18 -9.05
N LEU A 34 -6.07 -3.68 -8.19
CA LEU A 34 -5.34 -2.85 -7.23
C LEU A 34 -4.37 -1.93 -7.95
N SER A 35 -3.56 -2.47 -8.86
CA SER A 35 -2.61 -1.69 -9.65
C SER A 35 -3.27 -0.58 -10.44
N TYR A 36 -4.42 -0.84 -11.05
CA TYR A 36 -5.13 0.22 -11.79
C TYR A 36 -5.62 1.33 -10.86
N CYS A 37 -6.28 0.99 -9.75
CA CYS A 37 -6.85 1.99 -8.83
C CYS A 37 -5.78 2.75 -8.06
N ARG A 38 -4.73 2.07 -7.60
CA ARG A 38 -3.66 2.67 -6.80
C ARG A 38 -2.56 3.28 -7.65
N GLY A 39 -2.33 2.75 -8.85
CA GLY A 39 -1.28 3.19 -9.76
C GLY A 39 -1.79 4.20 -10.77
N LEU A 40 -2.20 3.73 -11.95
CA LEU A 40 -2.47 4.59 -13.10
C LEU A 40 -3.56 5.64 -12.85
N ALA A 41 -4.68 5.24 -12.25
CA ALA A 41 -5.78 6.17 -11.99
C ALA A 41 -5.40 7.24 -10.97
N ALA A 42 -4.63 6.86 -9.92
CA ALA A 42 -4.10 7.81 -8.95
C ALA A 42 -3.12 8.79 -9.56
N MET A 43 -2.25 8.34 -10.48
CA MET A 43 -1.33 9.21 -11.20
C MET A 43 -2.04 10.21 -12.11
N GLN A 44 -3.15 9.81 -12.74
CA GLN A 44 -3.98 10.70 -13.54
C GLN A 44 -4.63 11.79 -12.68
N GLU A 45 -5.13 11.44 -11.51
CA GLU A 45 -5.67 12.41 -10.55
C GLU A 45 -4.58 13.29 -9.95
N PHE A 46 -3.42 12.73 -9.61
CA PHE A 46 -2.27 13.50 -9.18
C PHE A 46 -1.91 14.60 -10.18
N LYS A 47 -1.88 14.28 -11.48
CA LYS A 47 -1.68 15.28 -12.53
C LYS A 47 -2.74 16.38 -12.49
N HIS A 48 -3.99 16.02 -12.20
CA HIS A 48 -5.08 17.00 -12.14
C HIS A 48 -4.92 17.95 -10.94
N PHE A 49 -4.67 17.41 -9.74
CA PHE A 49 -4.59 18.20 -8.51
C PHE A 49 -3.29 19.01 -8.37
N TYR A 50 -2.16 18.47 -8.85
CA TYR A 50 -0.85 19.09 -8.70
C TYR A 50 -0.33 19.83 -9.94
N GLY A 51 -1.13 19.95 -10.99
CA GLY A 51 -0.74 20.66 -12.21
C GLY A 51 -0.31 22.11 -11.99
N ASN A 52 -0.79 22.76 -10.92
CA ASN A 52 -0.39 24.10 -10.55
C ASN A 52 0.99 24.15 -9.85
N LEU A 53 1.34 23.11 -9.10
CA LEU A 53 2.57 23.03 -8.31
C LEU A 53 3.73 22.37 -9.06
N ALA A 54 3.44 21.51 -10.03
CA ALA A 54 4.42 20.78 -10.82
C ALA A 54 3.98 20.64 -12.28
N ASP A 55 4.96 20.57 -13.20
CA ASP A 55 4.68 20.20 -14.59
C ASP A 55 4.69 18.68 -14.70
N ILE A 56 3.53 18.08 -14.99
CA ILE A 56 3.36 16.63 -14.92
C ILE A 56 2.97 16.09 -16.30
N SER A 57 3.78 15.19 -16.85
CA SER A 57 3.43 14.33 -17.99
C SER A 57 3.41 12.87 -17.55
N LEU A 58 2.47 12.10 -18.08
CA LEU A 58 2.26 10.69 -17.73
C LEU A 58 2.11 9.87 -19.01
N THR A 59 2.96 8.86 -19.15
CA THR A 59 2.87 7.80 -20.14
C THR A 59 2.69 6.47 -19.40
N SER A 60 1.75 5.62 -19.81
CA SER A 60 1.56 4.30 -19.22
C SER A 60 1.80 3.20 -20.24
N ILE A 61 2.50 2.14 -19.83
CA ILE A 61 2.71 0.92 -20.61
C ILE A 61 2.58 -0.31 -19.71
N ASP A 62 2.31 -1.47 -20.30
CA ASP A 62 2.37 -2.73 -19.58
C ASP A 62 3.80 -3.30 -19.51
N SER A 63 4.01 -4.30 -18.65
CA SER A 63 5.32 -4.95 -18.45
C SER A 63 5.86 -5.61 -19.73
N LYS A 64 4.99 -6.14 -20.58
CA LYS A 64 5.38 -6.78 -21.85
C LYS A 64 5.87 -5.75 -22.86
N THR A 65 5.19 -4.60 -22.93
CA THR A 65 5.60 -3.47 -23.77
C THR A 65 6.92 -2.89 -23.28
N PHE A 66 7.12 -2.79 -21.95
CA PHE A 66 8.40 -2.36 -21.38
C PHE A 66 9.55 -3.26 -21.82
N ILE A 67 9.37 -4.58 -21.76
CA ILE A 67 10.41 -5.55 -22.18
C ILE A 67 10.72 -5.43 -23.67
N ARG A 68 9.68 -5.33 -24.53
CA ARG A 68 9.83 -5.44 -25.98
C ARG A 68 10.13 -4.13 -26.69
N ALA A 69 9.54 -3.05 -26.22
CA ALA A 69 9.52 -1.76 -26.91
C ALA A 69 9.49 -0.60 -25.91
N CYS A 70 10.34 -0.66 -24.86
CA CYS A 70 10.46 0.44 -23.91
C CYS A 70 10.83 1.74 -24.61
N PRO A 71 10.12 2.85 -24.35
CA PRO A 71 10.54 4.15 -24.82
C PRO A 71 11.91 4.52 -24.22
N ASP A 72 12.65 5.45 -24.85
CA ASP A 72 13.92 5.92 -24.31
C ASP A 72 13.70 6.58 -22.93
N LEU A 73 14.24 5.95 -21.90
CA LEU A 73 14.11 6.41 -20.52
C LEU A 73 14.72 7.80 -20.28
N ALA A 74 15.58 8.29 -21.19
CA ALA A 74 16.14 9.65 -21.10
C ALA A 74 15.07 10.77 -21.22
N PHE A 75 13.87 10.46 -21.72
CA PHE A 75 12.75 11.40 -21.74
C PHE A 75 11.95 11.45 -20.44
N TYR A 76 12.21 10.55 -19.52
CA TYR A 76 11.49 10.43 -18.25
C TYR A 76 12.45 10.72 -17.10
N ASN A 77 11.94 11.33 -16.04
CA ASN A 77 12.69 11.48 -14.80
C ASN A 77 12.11 10.63 -13.67
N ILE A 78 10.97 9.98 -13.92
CA ILE A 78 10.35 9.03 -12.98
C ILE A 78 9.94 7.77 -13.75
N LEU A 79 10.41 6.63 -13.26
CA LEU A 79 9.95 5.31 -13.65
C LEU A 79 9.17 4.72 -12.47
N TRP A 80 7.85 4.70 -12.59
CA TRP A 80 6.97 4.12 -11.58
C TRP A 80 6.58 2.70 -11.98
N ILE A 81 6.97 1.73 -11.17
CA ILE A 81 6.74 0.30 -11.38
C ILE A 81 5.71 -0.17 -10.37
N ASP A 82 4.64 -0.80 -10.83
CA ASP A 82 3.54 -1.21 -9.98
C ASP A 82 3.46 -2.75 -9.90
N ASN A 83 3.91 -3.29 -8.78
CA ASN A 83 3.75 -4.68 -8.35
C ASN A 83 4.07 -5.75 -9.43
N ILE A 84 5.15 -5.56 -10.19
CA ILE A 84 5.56 -6.47 -11.26
C ILE A 84 6.54 -7.52 -10.70
N SER A 85 6.21 -8.80 -10.89
CA SER A 85 7.00 -9.97 -10.42
C SER A 85 7.56 -10.83 -11.56
N ASN A 86 7.89 -10.24 -12.71
CA ASN A 86 8.36 -10.96 -13.89
C ASN A 86 9.89 -10.87 -14.05
N ARG A 87 10.58 -12.01 -14.03
CA ARG A 87 12.04 -12.08 -14.16
C ARG A 87 12.60 -11.40 -15.42
N ASN A 88 11.92 -11.55 -16.55
CA ASN A 88 12.35 -10.90 -17.79
C ASN A 88 12.19 -9.36 -17.71
N PHE A 89 11.23 -8.89 -16.93
CA PHE A 89 11.07 -7.47 -16.66
C PHE A 89 12.24 -6.94 -15.86
N MET A 90 12.65 -7.63 -14.80
CA MET A 90 13.78 -7.24 -13.96
C MET A 90 15.07 -7.13 -14.76
N ALA A 91 15.42 -8.13 -15.56
CA ALA A 91 16.62 -8.09 -16.42
C ALA A 91 16.58 -6.93 -17.42
N SER A 92 15.40 -6.66 -18.00
CA SER A 92 15.21 -5.52 -18.91
C SER A 92 15.30 -4.17 -18.17
N LEU A 93 14.81 -4.09 -16.93
CA LEU A 93 14.90 -2.91 -16.08
C LEU A 93 16.36 -2.57 -15.78
N GLU A 94 17.12 -3.56 -15.33
CA GLU A 94 18.55 -3.40 -15.03
C GLU A 94 19.33 -2.87 -16.23
N GLU A 95 19.15 -3.49 -17.41
CA GLU A 95 19.78 -3.06 -18.64
C GLU A 95 19.47 -1.58 -18.95
N LYS A 96 18.19 -1.20 -18.87
CA LYS A 96 17.74 0.15 -19.24
C LYS A 96 18.17 1.22 -18.24
N VAL A 97 18.10 0.92 -16.94
CA VAL A 97 18.57 1.83 -15.89
C VAL A 97 20.09 2.04 -16.00
N ASN A 98 20.84 0.96 -16.24
CA ASN A 98 22.28 1.04 -16.49
C ASN A 98 22.61 1.85 -17.77
N ALA A 99 21.80 1.76 -18.81
CA ALA A 99 21.96 2.56 -20.03
C ALA A 99 21.81 4.07 -19.75
N VAL A 100 20.85 4.46 -18.89
CA VAL A 100 20.72 5.85 -18.45
C VAL A 100 21.96 6.30 -17.71
N MET A 101 22.44 5.50 -16.74
CA MET A 101 23.65 5.82 -15.97
C MET A 101 24.88 5.98 -16.87
N ASN A 102 25.08 5.08 -17.82
CA ASN A 102 26.19 5.19 -18.79
C ASN A 102 26.11 6.44 -19.67
N LYS A 103 24.89 6.97 -19.90
CA LYS A 103 24.68 8.18 -20.69
C LYS A 103 25.02 9.45 -19.91
N ILE A 104 24.68 9.49 -18.62
CA ILE A 104 24.90 10.67 -17.75
C ILE A 104 26.28 10.70 -17.09
N ALA A 105 26.90 9.53 -16.89
CA ALA A 105 28.25 9.37 -16.32
C ALA A 105 29.02 8.23 -17.01
N PRO A 106 29.56 8.45 -18.23
CA PRO A 106 30.14 7.37 -19.06
C PRO A 106 31.27 6.57 -18.41
N ASP A 107 32.07 7.21 -17.58
CA ASP A 107 33.26 6.60 -16.97
C ASP A 107 33.00 6.03 -15.57
N TRP A 108 31.78 6.13 -15.03
CA TRP A 108 31.50 5.75 -13.65
C TRP A 108 31.92 4.31 -13.29
N ARG A 109 31.74 3.35 -14.22
CA ARG A 109 32.14 1.94 -13.98
C ARG A 109 33.63 1.76 -13.87
N LYS A 110 34.41 2.48 -14.70
CA LYS A 110 35.87 2.46 -14.63
C LYS A 110 36.36 3.05 -13.32
N ASP A 111 35.77 4.18 -12.93
CA ASP A 111 36.04 4.81 -11.64
C ASP A 111 35.70 3.87 -10.49
N ALA A 112 34.52 3.21 -10.52
CA ALA A 112 34.07 2.25 -9.51
C ALA A 112 35.03 1.03 -9.41
N GLU A 113 35.44 0.46 -10.55
CA GLU A 113 36.39 -0.66 -10.58
C GLU A 113 37.75 -0.27 -10.03
N GLN A 114 38.22 0.95 -10.31
CA GLN A 114 39.49 1.46 -9.78
C GLN A 114 39.37 1.65 -8.26
N ILE A 115 38.34 2.30 -7.77
CA ILE A 115 38.09 2.48 -6.33
C ILE A 115 38.02 1.14 -5.62
N LYS A 116 37.29 0.17 -6.19
CA LYS A 116 37.17 -1.17 -5.63
C LYS A 116 38.55 -1.84 -5.44
N LYS A 117 39.43 -1.73 -6.46
CA LYS A 117 40.80 -2.28 -6.37
C LYS A 117 41.65 -1.54 -5.33
N ASP A 118 41.53 -0.20 -5.30
CA ASP A 118 42.35 0.62 -4.40
C ASP A 118 41.91 0.46 -2.93
N SER A 119 40.63 0.20 -2.66
CA SER A 119 40.04 0.03 -1.33
C SER A 119 39.96 -1.43 -0.84
N GLU A 120 40.38 -2.43 -1.63
CA GLU A 120 40.22 -3.85 -1.28
C GLU A 120 40.90 -4.23 0.02
N GLY A 121 42.11 -3.67 0.27
CA GLY A 121 42.85 -3.89 1.50
C GLY A 121 42.16 -3.29 2.73
N ASP A 122 41.65 -2.08 2.61
CA ASP A 122 40.94 -1.37 3.69
C ASP A 122 39.62 -2.05 3.98
N ARG A 123 38.92 -2.52 2.94
CA ARG A 123 37.67 -3.28 3.09
C ARG A 123 37.88 -4.58 3.86
N LYS A 124 38.91 -5.32 3.51
CA LYS A 124 39.25 -6.55 4.23
C LYS A 124 39.62 -6.28 5.69
N ALA A 125 40.37 -5.21 5.96
CA ALA A 125 40.73 -4.82 7.33
C ALA A 125 39.46 -4.43 8.15
N TYR A 126 38.47 -3.79 7.52
CA TYR A 126 37.18 -3.48 8.15
C TYR A 126 36.39 -4.76 8.44
N GLU A 127 36.21 -5.65 7.45
CA GLU A 127 35.51 -6.92 7.58
C GLU A 127 36.11 -7.81 8.67
N ASP A 128 37.43 -7.95 8.69
CA ASP A 128 38.14 -8.74 9.70
C ASP A 128 37.95 -8.15 11.11
N PHE A 129 38.04 -6.82 11.25
CA PHE A 129 37.83 -6.16 12.54
C PHE A 129 36.38 -6.18 12.99
N GLN A 130 35.42 -6.03 12.07
CA GLN A 130 33.99 -6.17 12.37
C GLN A 130 33.68 -7.58 12.91
N ALA A 131 34.22 -8.62 12.24
CA ALA A 131 34.03 -10.01 12.69
C ALA A 131 34.64 -10.25 14.08
N GLU A 132 35.81 -9.62 14.40
CA GLU A 132 36.40 -9.66 15.75
C GLU A 132 35.49 -9.00 16.78
N VAL A 133 34.91 -7.84 16.45
CA VAL A 133 33.97 -7.13 17.32
C VAL A 133 32.70 -7.93 17.56
N ASP A 134 32.11 -8.50 16.52
CA ASP A 134 30.88 -9.30 16.60
C ASP A 134 31.09 -10.57 17.42
N ALA A 135 32.23 -11.26 17.24
CA ALA A 135 32.61 -12.40 18.05
C ALA A 135 32.76 -12.03 19.53
N LYS A 136 33.37 -10.87 19.81
CA LYS A 136 33.57 -10.39 21.17
C LYS A 136 32.25 -9.96 21.84
N VAL A 137 31.36 -9.33 21.12
CA VAL A 137 30.00 -8.99 21.59
C VAL A 137 29.20 -10.25 21.92
N ALA A 138 29.31 -11.30 21.11
CA ALA A 138 28.66 -12.58 21.37
C ALA A 138 29.15 -13.27 22.64
N GLU A 139 30.43 -13.05 23.08
CA GLU A 139 30.96 -13.59 24.34
C GLU A 139 30.25 -12.99 25.57
N PHE A 140 29.70 -11.78 25.50
CA PHE A 140 29.00 -11.15 26.63
C PHE A 140 27.61 -11.78 26.90
N GLY A 141 27.02 -12.52 25.94
CA GLY A 141 25.72 -13.17 26.13
C GLY A 141 24.65 -12.17 26.57
N ASP A 142 24.09 -12.37 27.78
CA ASP A 142 23.02 -11.53 28.37
C ASP A 142 23.56 -10.26 29.08
N ASP A 143 24.89 -10.03 29.10
CA ASP A 143 25.50 -8.84 29.73
C ASP A 143 25.50 -7.66 28.74
N GLU A 144 24.35 -7.02 28.59
CA GLU A 144 24.18 -5.86 27.71
C GLU A 144 25.07 -4.66 28.11
N GLU A 145 25.32 -4.45 29.42
CA GLU A 145 26.15 -3.34 29.89
C GLU A 145 27.62 -3.53 29.51
N GLY A 146 28.12 -4.75 29.64
CA GLY A 146 29.47 -5.13 29.26
C GLY A 146 29.66 -4.99 27.72
N ALA A 147 28.71 -5.49 26.94
CA ALA A 147 28.70 -5.38 25.49
C ALA A 147 28.72 -3.91 25.03
N ASN A 148 27.87 -3.06 25.59
CA ASN A 148 27.81 -1.64 25.24
C ASN A 148 29.10 -0.89 25.57
N LYS A 149 29.72 -1.14 26.75
CA LYS A 149 31.01 -0.56 27.12
C LYS A 149 32.12 -0.96 26.16
N TYR A 150 32.13 -2.25 25.74
CA TYR A 150 33.08 -2.72 24.75
C TYR A 150 32.88 -2.03 23.40
N LEU A 151 31.64 -1.95 22.90
CA LEU A 151 31.32 -1.26 21.64
C LEU A 151 31.74 0.21 21.68
N GLU A 152 31.50 0.92 22.77
CA GLU A 152 31.98 2.30 22.93
C GLU A 152 33.52 2.39 22.87
N SER A 153 34.24 1.43 23.45
CA SER A 153 35.71 1.43 23.46
C SER A 153 36.35 1.21 22.08
N VAL A 154 35.66 0.49 21.19
CA VAL A 154 36.15 0.19 19.83
C VAL A 154 35.52 1.07 18.75
N LYS A 155 34.54 1.88 19.09
CA LYS A 155 33.73 2.68 18.16
C LYS A 155 34.58 3.55 17.23
N GLU A 156 35.49 4.33 17.77
CA GLU A 156 36.34 5.26 16.99
C GLU A 156 37.18 4.52 15.94
N LYS A 157 37.73 3.36 16.32
CA LYS A 157 38.52 2.51 15.40
C LYS A 157 37.62 1.87 14.36
N LEU A 158 36.41 1.40 14.77
CA LEU A 158 35.44 0.79 13.87
C LEU A 158 34.95 1.82 12.83
N ASP A 159 34.60 3.03 13.28
CA ASP A 159 34.15 4.11 12.41
C ASP A 159 35.25 4.52 11.39
N SER A 160 36.52 4.63 11.84
CA SER A 160 37.65 4.94 10.95
C SER A 160 37.93 3.85 9.90
N LEU A 161 37.85 2.58 10.30
CA LEU A 161 38.01 1.46 9.36
C LEU A 161 36.81 1.35 8.42
N LYS A 162 35.60 1.59 8.92
CA LYS A 162 34.36 1.61 8.14
C LYS A 162 34.43 2.69 7.05
N GLU A 163 34.80 3.92 7.41
CA GLU A 163 34.91 5.02 6.45
C GLU A 163 35.85 4.66 5.28
N LYS A 164 36.99 4.02 5.57
CA LYS A 164 37.97 3.60 4.54
C LYS A 164 37.49 2.36 3.78
N GLY A 165 36.96 1.38 4.49
CA GLY A 165 36.53 0.09 3.92
C GLY A 165 35.29 0.16 3.07
N THR A 166 34.45 1.19 3.23
CA THR A 166 33.16 1.36 2.51
C THR A 166 33.21 2.42 1.41
N VAL A 167 34.41 2.90 1.02
CA VAL A 167 34.58 3.93 -0.03
C VAL A 167 33.94 3.50 -1.35
N TYR A 168 34.08 2.23 -1.73
CA TYR A 168 33.44 1.71 -2.95
C TYR A 168 31.93 1.72 -2.89
N GLU A 169 31.36 1.22 -1.80
CA GLU A 169 29.92 1.19 -1.56
C GLU A 169 29.35 2.61 -1.54
N GLN A 170 30.05 3.53 -0.88
CA GLN A 170 29.65 4.94 -0.85
C GLN A 170 29.70 5.57 -2.25
N TYR A 171 30.72 5.29 -3.04
CA TYR A 171 30.80 5.78 -4.42
C TYR A 171 29.67 5.26 -5.28
N VAL A 172 29.32 3.98 -5.16
CA VAL A 172 28.18 3.37 -5.88
C VAL A 172 26.85 3.97 -5.41
N ALA A 173 26.70 4.22 -4.11
CA ALA A 173 25.51 4.86 -3.55
C ALA A 173 25.37 6.30 -4.07
N ASP A 174 26.43 7.08 -4.08
CA ASP A 174 26.43 8.45 -4.62
C ASP A 174 26.14 8.46 -6.13
N ALA A 175 26.69 7.49 -6.89
CA ALA A 175 26.40 7.31 -8.30
C ALA A 175 24.90 7.01 -8.55
N ASN A 176 24.32 6.11 -7.76
CA ASN A 176 22.89 5.80 -7.82
C ASN A 176 22.02 7.00 -7.41
N ALA A 177 22.40 7.73 -6.37
CA ALA A 177 21.71 8.94 -5.96
C ALA A 177 21.73 10.03 -7.05
N PHE A 178 22.86 10.18 -7.74
CA PHE A 178 22.98 11.07 -8.91
C PHE A 178 22.08 10.61 -10.07
N ARG A 179 22.10 9.31 -10.38
CA ARG A 179 21.20 8.75 -11.40
C ARG A 179 19.73 9.00 -11.02
N ALA A 180 19.35 8.84 -9.75
CA ALA A 180 17.99 9.06 -9.27
C ALA A 180 17.51 10.51 -9.44
N MET A 181 18.40 11.48 -9.55
CA MET A 181 18.04 12.86 -9.90
C MET A 181 17.68 13.02 -11.39
N SER A 182 18.22 12.17 -12.25
CA SER A 182 17.94 12.14 -13.68
C SER A 182 16.79 11.19 -14.02
N LEU A 183 16.77 10.02 -13.40
CA LEU A 183 15.72 9.01 -13.53
C LEU A 183 15.53 8.32 -12.18
N ARG A 184 14.47 8.66 -11.46
CA ARG A 184 14.07 8.00 -10.21
C ARG A 184 13.26 6.76 -10.51
N VAL A 185 13.64 5.64 -9.91
CA VAL A 185 12.92 4.37 -9.98
C VAL A 185 12.11 4.20 -8.69
N VAL A 186 10.79 4.20 -8.81
CA VAL A 186 9.85 3.98 -7.71
C VAL A 186 9.17 2.64 -7.92
N TYR A 187 9.21 1.77 -6.91
CA TYR A 187 8.50 0.50 -6.93
C TYR A 187 7.34 0.52 -5.94
N ALA A 188 6.12 0.30 -6.42
CA ALA A 188 4.94 0.20 -5.57
C ALA A 188 4.66 -1.27 -5.23
N LEU A 189 4.64 -1.59 -3.93
CA LEU A 189 4.34 -2.90 -3.37
C LEU A 189 3.04 -2.84 -2.58
N ASP A 190 2.06 -3.67 -2.96
CA ASP A 190 0.73 -3.64 -2.37
C ASP A 190 0.52 -4.63 -1.24
N GLU A 191 1.25 -5.74 -1.22
CA GLU A 191 1.10 -6.83 -0.25
C GLU A 191 2.43 -7.55 0.01
N PHE A 192 2.51 -8.26 1.14
CA PHE A 192 3.67 -9.08 1.49
C PHE A 192 3.65 -10.38 0.69
N VAL A 193 4.37 -10.42 -0.43
CA VAL A 193 4.29 -11.50 -1.43
C VAL A 193 5.03 -12.79 -1.04
N TRP A 194 5.88 -12.74 0.00
CA TRP A 194 6.73 -13.88 0.40
C TRP A 194 5.97 -14.94 1.17
N GLU A 195 4.87 -14.57 1.85
CA GLU A 195 4.04 -15.46 2.66
C GLU A 195 2.57 -15.43 2.26
N ALA A 196 2.28 -15.11 1.00
CA ALA A 196 0.91 -15.05 0.52
C ALA A 196 0.20 -16.43 0.63
N PRO A 197 -1.08 -16.47 1.05
CA PRO A 197 -1.81 -17.72 1.24
C PRO A 197 -1.99 -18.52 -0.07
N ALA A 198 -2.23 -19.82 0.08
CA ALA A 198 -2.48 -20.72 -1.05
C ALA A 198 -3.54 -20.15 -2.01
N GLY A 199 -3.23 -20.10 -3.29
CA GLY A 199 -4.08 -19.49 -4.34
C GLY A 199 -3.74 -18.03 -4.68
N ARG A 200 -2.96 -17.33 -3.84
CA ARG A 200 -2.33 -16.02 -4.13
C ARG A 200 -0.81 -16.11 -4.16
N GLN A 201 -0.25 -17.30 -3.92
CA GLN A 201 1.19 -17.48 -3.87
C GLN A 201 1.83 -17.04 -5.17
N ASN A 202 2.68 -16.05 -5.09
CA ASN A 202 3.74 -15.87 -6.07
C ASN A 202 4.62 -17.11 -6.00
N THR A 203 5.07 -17.57 -7.15
CA THR A 203 6.13 -18.58 -7.16
C THR A 203 7.34 -18.04 -6.40
N ILE A 204 8.17 -18.90 -5.80
CA ILE A 204 9.44 -18.47 -5.16
C ILE A 204 10.22 -17.54 -6.09
N VAL A 205 10.25 -17.86 -7.39
CA VAL A 205 10.88 -17.02 -8.43
C VAL A 205 10.24 -15.63 -8.52
N GLY A 206 8.91 -15.54 -8.39
CA GLY A 206 8.21 -14.25 -8.39
C GLY A 206 8.56 -13.39 -7.19
N ALA A 207 8.60 -13.97 -6.00
CA ALA A 207 8.98 -13.27 -4.77
C ALA A 207 10.44 -12.78 -4.80
N MET A 208 11.37 -13.61 -5.27
CA MET A 208 12.76 -13.20 -5.49
C MET A 208 12.87 -12.06 -6.50
N THR A 209 12.11 -12.10 -7.59
CA THR A 209 12.10 -11.03 -8.60
C THR A 209 11.57 -9.71 -8.03
N VAL A 210 10.55 -9.76 -7.16
CA VAL A 210 10.06 -8.57 -6.44
C VAL A 210 11.16 -7.99 -5.57
N GLN A 211 11.86 -8.81 -4.80
CA GLN A 211 12.96 -8.39 -3.95
C GLN A 211 14.10 -7.75 -4.77
N GLU A 212 14.55 -8.41 -5.84
CA GLU A 212 15.61 -7.89 -6.72
C GLU A 212 15.18 -6.55 -7.36
N THR A 213 13.91 -6.41 -7.75
CA THR A 213 13.39 -5.16 -8.32
C THR A 213 13.34 -4.04 -7.26
N MET A 214 12.95 -4.36 -6.03
CA MET A 214 12.94 -3.39 -4.92
C MET A 214 14.37 -2.94 -4.56
N GLN A 215 15.34 -3.83 -4.59
CA GLN A 215 16.75 -3.49 -4.34
C GLN A 215 17.34 -2.55 -5.42
N MET A 216 16.77 -2.56 -6.63
CA MET A 216 17.12 -1.63 -7.70
C MET A 216 16.36 -0.31 -7.63
N ALA A 217 15.28 -0.23 -6.85
CA ALA A 217 14.48 0.97 -6.72
C ALA A 217 15.18 2.01 -5.82
N ASP A 218 15.02 3.28 -6.14
CA ASP A 218 15.44 4.38 -5.28
C ASP A 218 14.45 4.57 -4.14
N GLU A 219 13.21 4.20 -4.39
CA GLU A 219 12.12 4.32 -3.42
C GLU A 219 11.13 3.17 -3.58
N VAL A 220 10.70 2.60 -2.45
CA VAL A 220 9.63 1.62 -2.38
C VAL A 220 8.43 2.24 -1.69
N VAL A 221 7.29 2.22 -2.37
CA VAL A 221 6.02 2.73 -1.86
C VAL A 221 5.16 1.58 -1.37
N VAL A 222 4.68 1.67 -0.14
CA VAL A 222 3.86 0.63 0.51
C VAL A 222 2.57 1.22 1.10
N PRO A 223 1.51 0.42 1.30
CA PRO A 223 0.22 0.93 1.77
C PRO A 223 0.14 1.23 3.28
N ASN A 224 1.01 0.65 4.08
CA ASN A 224 0.96 0.80 5.55
C ASN A 224 2.35 0.68 6.19
N SER A 225 2.45 1.09 7.45
CA SER A 225 3.67 1.08 8.25
C SER A 225 4.15 -0.33 8.58
N GLU A 226 3.22 -1.27 8.71
CA GLU A 226 3.49 -2.66 9.03
C GLU A 226 4.25 -3.34 7.90
N LEU A 227 3.82 -3.11 6.64
CA LEU A 227 4.55 -3.61 5.48
C LEU A 227 5.92 -2.90 5.34
N ALA A 228 5.97 -1.59 5.60
CA ALA A 228 7.23 -0.85 5.61
C ALA A 228 8.23 -1.41 6.63
N GLY A 229 7.75 -1.72 7.83
CA GLY A 229 8.55 -2.37 8.88
C GLY A 229 9.03 -3.75 8.44
N ALA A 230 8.12 -4.62 8.01
CA ALA A 230 8.43 -5.99 7.63
C ALA A 230 9.49 -6.08 6.53
N ILE A 231 9.41 -5.26 5.46
CA ILE A 231 10.40 -5.30 4.38
C ILE A 231 11.78 -4.78 4.81
N LYS A 232 11.84 -3.86 5.77
CA LYS A 232 13.09 -3.35 6.34
C LYS A 232 13.71 -4.34 7.31
N ASP A 233 12.92 -4.85 8.26
CA ASP A 233 13.38 -5.78 9.31
C ASP A 233 13.90 -7.10 8.73
N LEU A 234 13.33 -7.52 7.60
CA LEU A 234 13.79 -8.72 6.87
C LEU A 234 14.90 -8.43 5.85
N GLY A 235 15.38 -7.19 5.74
CA GLY A 235 16.44 -6.82 4.79
C GLY A 235 16.08 -7.03 3.33
N LEU A 236 14.79 -6.89 2.98
CA LEU A 236 14.31 -7.11 1.61
C LEU A 236 14.58 -5.93 0.68
N VAL A 237 14.97 -4.79 1.23
CA VAL A 237 15.39 -3.58 0.51
C VAL A 237 16.83 -3.23 0.85
N SER A 238 17.49 -2.49 -0.05
CA SER A 238 18.82 -1.93 0.23
C SER A 238 18.74 -0.87 1.34
N GLU A 239 19.81 -0.70 2.11
CA GLU A 239 19.94 0.39 3.10
C GLU A 239 19.83 1.79 2.46
N TYR A 240 20.10 1.89 1.16
CA TYR A 240 20.01 3.13 0.38
C TYR A 240 18.62 3.37 -0.23
N THR A 241 17.71 2.39 -0.14
CA THR A 241 16.35 2.47 -0.67
C THR A 241 15.43 3.14 0.35
N ASP A 242 14.84 4.27 -0.01
CA ASP A 242 13.82 4.89 0.83
C ASP A 242 12.52 4.09 0.78
N VAL A 243 11.87 3.90 1.94
CA VAL A 243 10.55 3.25 2.04
C VAL A 243 9.53 4.27 2.52
N LEU A 244 8.56 4.55 1.66
CA LEU A 244 7.52 5.55 1.89
C LEU A 244 6.15 4.89 2.03
N VAL A 245 5.39 5.31 3.03
CA VAL A 245 4.01 4.87 3.21
C VAL A 245 3.06 5.83 2.50
N ILE A 246 2.39 5.32 1.46
CA ILE A 246 1.22 5.97 0.86
C ILE A 246 0.02 5.11 1.24
N PRO A 247 -0.86 5.56 2.14
CA PRO A 247 -1.95 4.72 2.65
C PRO A 247 -2.86 4.25 1.52
N THR A 248 -3.50 3.12 1.70
CA THR A 248 -4.55 2.67 0.78
C THR A 248 -5.60 3.76 0.63
N PHE A 249 -5.99 4.05 -0.58
CA PHE A 249 -6.90 5.16 -0.91
C PHE A 249 -7.95 4.75 -1.93
N MET A 250 -8.98 5.58 -2.05
CA MET A 250 -10.06 5.43 -3.03
C MET A 250 -10.00 6.57 -4.04
N ASN A 251 -10.20 6.22 -5.29
CA ASN A 251 -10.32 7.18 -6.36
C ASN A 251 -11.77 7.68 -6.46
N GLU A 252 -11.97 8.98 -6.32
CA GLU A 252 -13.28 9.62 -6.30
C GLU A 252 -14.03 9.46 -7.63
N TYR A 253 -13.32 9.39 -8.72
CA TYR A 253 -13.92 9.19 -10.04
C TYR A 253 -14.63 7.83 -10.16
N PHE A 254 -14.04 6.78 -9.59
CA PHE A 254 -14.63 5.44 -9.61
C PHE A 254 -15.65 5.22 -8.48
N TYR A 255 -15.50 5.94 -7.37
CA TYR A 255 -16.30 5.81 -6.17
C TYR A 255 -16.91 7.16 -5.77
N PRO A 256 -17.93 7.64 -6.49
CA PRO A 256 -18.55 8.91 -6.16
C PRO A 256 -19.24 8.82 -4.78
N ILE A 257 -18.60 9.45 -3.80
CA ILE A 257 -19.03 9.45 -2.39
C ILE A 257 -20.18 10.46 -2.16
N ASN A 258 -20.54 11.21 -3.18
CA ASN A 258 -21.53 12.29 -3.11
C ASN A 258 -22.97 11.83 -2.86
N ARG A 259 -23.21 10.52 -2.71
CA ARG A 259 -24.55 10.02 -2.35
C ARG A 259 -24.75 10.15 -0.85
N ILE A 260 -25.82 10.82 -0.48
CA ILE A 260 -26.31 10.84 0.89
C ILE A 260 -26.97 9.49 1.13
N TYR A 261 -26.30 8.59 1.85
CA TYR A 261 -26.91 7.39 2.35
C TYR A 261 -27.47 7.68 3.73
N SER A 262 -28.75 7.47 3.92
CA SER A 262 -29.40 7.48 5.22
C SER A 262 -30.40 6.37 5.28
N ARG A 263 -30.43 5.67 6.39
CA ARG A 263 -31.45 4.64 6.70
C ARG A 263 -32.61 5.17 7.51
N MET A 264 -32.50 6.40 8.03
CA MET A 264 -33.61 7.04 8.73
C MET A 264 -34.70 7.43 7.76
N THR A 265 -35.87 6.84 7.94
CA THR A 265 -37.08 7.22 7.24
C THR A 265 -38.16 7.59 8.26
N SER A 266 -39.14 8.38 7.84
CA SER A 266 -40.27 8.74 8.70
C SER A 266 -41.13 7.54 9.16
N LEU A 267 -40.92 6.36 8.55
CA LEU A 267 -41.75 5.17 8.77
C LEU A 267 -41.00 4.02 9.47
N SER A 268 -39.65 4.06 9.54
CA SER A 268 -38.87 2.98 10.13
C SER A 268 -37.70 3.52 10.94
N THR A 269 -37.59 3.05 12.17
CA THR A 269 -36.45 3.33 13.07
C THR A 269 -35.47 2.17 13.11
N ILE A 270 -35.77 1.04 12.48
CA ILE A 270 -34.95 -0.18 12.46
C ILE A 270 -34.88 -0.70 11.02
N ILE A 271 -33.70 -1.15 10.62
CA ILE A 271 -33.50 -1.85 9.35
C ILE A 271 -34.12 -3.25 9.48
N ASN A 272 -35.23 -3.47 8.81
CA ASN A 272 -35.87 -4.78 8.77
C ASN A 272 -35.12 -5.69 7.79
N LYS A 273 -34.72 -6.88 8.27
CA LYS A 273 -33.99 -7.87 7.48
C LYS A 273 -32.72 -7.29 6.79
N PRO A 274 -31.72 -6.90 7.58
CA PRO A 274 -30.50 -6.33 7.06
C PRO A 274 -29.86 -7.19 5.98
N LYS A 275 -29.39 -6.54 4.91
CA LYS A 275 -28.59 -7.16 3.86
C LYS A 275 -27.13 -7.14 4.26
N ILE A 276 -26.52 -8.28 4.38
CA ILE A 276 -25.15 -8.44 4.89
C ILE A 276 -24.26 -9.10 3.83
N LEU A 277 -23.22 -8.39 3.40
CA LEU A 277 -22.14 -8.97 2.62
C LEU A 277 -21.06 -9.50 3.58
N VAL A 278 -20.65 -10.74 3.40
CA VAL A 278 -19.48 -11.31 4.10
C VAL A 278 -18.37 -11.51 3.08
N LYS A 279 -17.24 -10.81 3.27
CA LYS A 279 -16.18 -10.70 2.28
C LYS A 279 -14.81 -10.97 2.92
N GLY A 280 -14.03 -11.84 2.28
CA GLY A 280 -12.66 -12.15 2.70
C GLY A 280 -12.12 -13.42 2.09
N THR A 281 -10.85 -13.72 2.33
CA THR A 281 -10.20 -14.92 1.79
C THR A 281 -10.84 -16.18 2.39
N CYS A 282 -11.03 -16.21 3.70
CA CYS A 282 -11.72 -17.27 4.43
C CYS A 282 -12.81 -16.67 5.32
N ILE A 283 -13.85 -17.46 5.61
CA ILE A 283 -14.91 -17.09 6.54
C ILE A 283 -14.71 -17.91 7.83
N PRO A 284 -14.37 -17.26 8.98
CA PRO A 284 -14.18 -17.94 10.26
C PRO A 284 -15.42 -18.73 10.70
N LYS A 285 -15.21 -19.79 11.48
CA LYS A 285 -16.27 -20.71 11.93
C LYS A 285 -17.43 -20.00 12.63
N ASN A 286 -17.15 -19.03 13.49
CA ASN A 286 -18.19 -18.26 14.18
C ASN A 286 -19.04 -17.42 13.19
N VAL A 287 -18.42 -16.86 12.14
CA VAL A 287 -19.15 -16.11 11.10
C VAL A 287 -19.95 -17.08 10.22
N GLN A 288 -19.40 -18.25 9.86
CA GLN A 288 -20.16 -19.30 9.16
C GLN A 288 -21.38 -19.74 10.00
N ASN A 289 -21.21 -19.98 11.29
CA ASN A 289 -22.30 -20.30 12.21
C ASN A 289 -23.31 -19.14 12.33
N PHE A 290 -22.85 -17.89 12.35
CA PHE A 290 -23.74 -16.72 12.32
C PHE A 290 -24.63 -16.72 11.08
N ILE A 291 -24.09 -17.02 9.91
CA ILE A 291 -24.84 -17.13 8.65
C ILE A 291 -25.84 -18.29 8.74
N ILE A 292 -25.37 -19.49 9.16
CA ILE A 292 -26.21 -20.71 9.25
C ILE A 292 -27.39 -20.51 10.20
N HIS A 293 -27.19 -19.81 11.29
CA HIS A 293 -28.25 -19.58 12.30
C HIS A 293 -29.05 -18.28 12.09
N GLY A 294 -28.71 -17.48 11.09
CA GLY A 294 -29.32 -16.18 10.84
C GLY A 294 -29.95 -15.99 9.46
N TYR A 295 -29.85 -16.96 8.56
CA TYR A 295 -30.28 -16.80 7.16
C TYR A 295 -31.76 -16.50 6.97
N ASP A 296 -32.60 -16.80 7.95
CA ASP A 296 -34.03 -16.46 7.97
C ASP A 296 -34.29 -14.99 8.37
N ARG A 297 -33.42 -14.42 9.20
CA ARG A 297 -33.50 -13.05 9.74
C ARG A 297 -32.76 -12.02 8.93
N TYR A 298 -31.67 -12.43 8.29
CA TYR A 298 -30.79 -11.58 7.50
C TYR A 298 -30.74 -12.03 6.04
N ASP A 299 -30.42 -11.12 5.14
CA ASP A 299 -30.22 -11.42 3.73
C ASP A 299 -28.72 -11.50 3.42
N PHE A 300 -28.15 -12.67 3.54
CA PHE A 300 -26.71 -12.87 3.38
C PHE A 300 -26.28 -13.03 1.93
N THR A 301 -25.15 -12.40 1.63
CA THR A 301 -24.36 -12.65 0.43
C THR A 301 -22.91 -12.92 0.86
N ILE A 302 -22.28 -13.94 0.33
CA ILE A 302 -20.88 -14.25 0.63
C ILE A 302 -19.99 -14.01 -0.59
N CYS A 303 -18.76 -13.56 -0.34
CA CYS A 303 -17.70 -13.39 -1.33
C CYS A 303 -16.40 -13.89 -0.71
N SER A 304 -16.18 -15.23 -0.80
CA SER A 304 -15.00 -15.90 -0.24
C SER A 304 -14.60 -17.06 -1.13
N VAL A 305 -13.30 -17.34 -1.19
CA VAL A 305 -12.71 -18.47 -1.92
C VAL A 305 -12.29 -19.61 -1.00
N GLY A 306 -12.37 -19.41 0.33
CA GLY A 306 -11.99 -20.40 1.32
C GLY A 306 -13.02 -21.53 1.49
N GLU A 307 -12.65 -22.52 2.28
CA GLU A 307 -13.53 -23.63 2.60
C GLU A 307 -14.76 -23.20 3.40
N LEU A 308 -15.91 -23.78 3.06
CA LEU A 308 -17.20 -23.50 3.69
C LEU A 308 -17.75 -24.76 4.35
N ASP A 309 -18.38 -24.61 5.50
CA ASP A 309 -19.12 -25.68 6.19
C ASP A 309 -20.18 -26.27 5.26
N GLU A 310 -20.38 -27.60 5.33
CA GLU A 310 -21.36 -28.30 4.47
C GLU A 310 -22.79 -27.74 4.61
N ARG A 311 -23.19 -27.28 5.80
CA ARG A 311 -24.51 -26.67 6.03
C ARG A 311 -24.61 -25.34 5.32
N LEU A 312 -23.54 -24.55 5.32
CA LEU A 312 -23.48 -23.28 4.59
C LEU A 312 -23.52 -23.53 3.09
N MET A 313 -22.76 -24.53 2.60
CA MET A 313 -22.81 -24.95 1.18
C MET A 313 -24.23 -25.36 0.74
N LYS A 314 -24.98 -26.05 1.59
CA LYS A 314 -26.39 -26.38 1.31
C LYS A 314 -27.25 -25.12 1.19
N LEU A 315 -27.03 -24.10 2.02
CA LEU A 315 -27.79 -22.82 1.95
C LEU A 315 -27.52 -22.04 0.65
N LEU A 316 -26.35 -22.21 0.01
CA LEU A 316 -26.04 -21.60 -1.28
C LEU A 316 -26.82 -22.22 -2.45
N THR A 317 -27.31 -23.45 -2.29
CA THR A 317 -28.07 -24.19 -3.32
C THR A 317 -29.54 -24.35 -2.98
N THR A 318 -29.93 -24.23 -1.72
CA THR A 318 -31.31 -24.36 -1.27
C THR A 318 -32.11 -23.10 -1.61
N PRO A 319 -33.22 -23.21 -2.36
CA PRO A 319 -34.05 -22.06 -2.66
C PRO A 319 -34.63 -21.44 -1.38
N LYS A 320 -34.66 -20.10 -1.33
CA LYS A 320 -35.23 -19.34 -0.23
C LYS A 320 -36.74 -19.61 -0.04
N ASP A 321 -37.40 -19.85 -1.15
CA ASP A 321 -38.81 -20.25 -1.20
C ASP A 321 -38.94 -21.45 -2.18
N PRO A 322 -39.25 -22.66 -1.68
CA PRO A 322 -39.40 -23.83 -2.54
C PRO A 322 -40.45 -23.72 -3.64
N LYS A 323 -41.45 -22.83 -3.43
CA LYS A 323 -42.51 -22.57 -4.41
C LYS A 323 -42.14 -21.48 -5.42
N HIS A 324 -41.14 -20.71 -5.11
CA HIS A 324 -40.68 -19.57 -5.89
C HIS A 324 -39.15 -19.58 -6.03
N THR A 325 -38.65 -20.53 -6.82
CA THR A 325 -37.20 -20.74 -7.02
C THR A 325 -36.53 -19.54 -7.67
N GLU A 326 -37.27 -18.67 -8.36
CA GLU A 326 -36.83 -17.40 -8.91
C GLU A 326 -36.36 -16.38 -7.86
N LYS A 327 -36.73 -16.55 -6.58
CA LYS A 327 -36.26 -15.73 -5.47
C LYS A 327 -34.80 -16.01 -5.09
N GLY A 328 -34.22 -17.02 -5.71
CA GLY A 328 -32.82 -17.41 -5.50
C GLY A 328 -32.55 -18.22 -4.23
N PRO A 329 -31.28 -18.51 -3.91
CA PRO A 329 -30.89 -19.34 -2.77
C PRO A 329 -31.06 -18.59 -1.43
N CYS A 330 -31.03 -19.36 -0.33
CA CYS A 330 -31.08 -18.82 1.03
C CYS A 330 -29.91 -17.87 1.34
N VAL A 331 -28.73 -18.21 0.85
CA VAL A 331 -27.52 -17.40 0.90
C VAL A 331 -26.99 -17.24 -0.52
N ARG A 332 -26.67 -16.01 -0.93
CA ARG A 332 -26.13 -15.73 -2.26
C ARG A 332 -24.60 -15.87 -2.26
N ASN A 333 -24.04 -16.24 -3.39
CA ASN A 333 -22.59 -16.33 -3.60
C ASN A 333 -22.16 -15.36 -4.70
N MET A 334 -21.21 -14.48 -4.37
CA MET A 334 -20.65 -13.46 -5.27
C MET A 334 -19.21 -13.79 -5.72
N VAL A 335 -18.69 -15.00 -5.50
CA VAL A 335 -17.31 -15.38 -5.85
C VAL A 335 -16.97 -15.06 -7.31
N HIS A 336 -17.94 -15.17 -8.22
CA HIS A 336 -17.73 -14.83 -9.62
C HIS A 336 -17.38 -13.36 -9.87
N TRP A 337 -17.69 -12.46 -8.93
CA TRP A 337 -17.38 -11.03 -9.03
C TRP A 337 -16.01 -10.68 -8.47
N ALA A 338 -15.49 -11.51 -7.57
CA ALA A 338 -14.14 -11.40 -7.02
C ALA A 338 -13.06 -11.97 -7.94
N ASN A 339 -13.43 -12.52 -9.11
CA ASN A 339 -12.46 -13.13 -10.03
C ASN A 339 -11.49 -12.05 -10.55
N PRO A 340 -10.19 -12.13 -10.25
CA PRO A 340 -9.17 -11.17 -10.68
C PRO A 340 -8.99 -11.12 -12.21
N ARG A 341 -9.55 -12.07 -12.97
CA ARG A 341 -9.57 -12.02 -14.44
C ARG A 341 -10.61 -11.08 -15.03
N ILE A 342 -11.44 -10.46 -14.19
CA ILE A 342 -12.34 -9.41 -14.63
C ILE A 342 -11.47 -8.18 -14.90
N ASN A 343 -11.41 -7.78 -16.18
CA ASN A 343 -10.70 -6.61 -16.68
C ASN A 343 -10.86 -5.42 -15.69
N PRO A 344 -9.78 -4.75 -15.24
CA PRO A 344 -9.82 -3.61 -14.34
C PRO A 344 -10.71 -2.47 -14.84
N ARG A 345 -10.88 -2.32 -16.14
CA ARG A 345 -11.91 -1.46 -16.74
C ARG A 345 -13.34 -1.83 -16.29
N ASN A 346 -13.53 -2.98 -15.66
CA ASN A 346 -14.78 -3.42 -15.04
C ASN A 346 -14.85 -3.17 -13.52
N ILE A 347 -13.87 -2.51 -12.91
CA ILE A 347 -13.94 -2.11 -11.49
C ILE A 347 -15.20 -1.31 -11.22
N GLN A 348 -15.57 -0.41 -12.12
CA GLN A 348 -16.83 0.32 -12.07
C GLN A 348 -18.04 -0.63 -11.95
N LYS A 349 -18.00 -1.78 -12.63
CA LYS A 349 -19.06 -2.79 -12.52
C LYS A 349 -19.09 -3.45 -11.15
N THR A 350 -17.93 -3.80 -10.58
CA THR A 350 -17.89 -4.45 -9.25
C THR A 350 -18.40 -3.51 -8.17
N VAL A 351 -17.96 -2.25 -8.20
CA VAL A 351 -18.47 -1.22 -7.28
C VAL A 351 -19.95 -0.96 -7.51
N ALA A 352 -20.36 -0.86 -8.78
CA ALA A 352 -21.77 -0.69 -9.11
C ALA A 352 -22.61 -1.86 -8.59
N ILE A 353 -22.13 -3.09 -8.69
CA ILE A 353 -22.82 -4.28 -8.20
C ILE A 353 -22.93 -4.25 -6.67
N GLU A 354 -21.86 -3.95 -5.93
CA GLU A 354 -21.93 -3.82 -4.47
C GLU A 354 -22.87 -2.68 -4.06
N ARG A 355 -22.79 -1.54 -4.74
CA ARG A 355 -23.66 -0.39 -4.54
C ARG A 355 -25.12 -0.68 -4.89
N ASP A 356 -25.36 -1.31 -6.03
CA ASP A 356 -26.72 -1.60 -6.52
C ASP A 356 -27.40 -2.70 -5.69
N ALA A 357 -26.60 -3.62 -5.11
CA ALA A 357 -27.08 -4.58 -4.11
C ALA A 357 -27.52 -3.90 -2.81
N ALA A 358 -27.00 -2.69 -2.54
CA ALA A 358 -27.34 -1.86 -1.39
C ALA A 358 -27.23 -2.61 -0.06
N PHE A 359 -26.04 -3.17 0.22
CA PHE A 359 -25.79 -3.84 1.51
C PHE A 359 -25.85 -2.84 2.66
N ASP A 360 -26.47 -3.25 3.76
CA ASP A 360 -26.49 -2.45 4.98
C ASP A 360 -25.17 -2.60 5.74
N PHE A 361 -24.63 -3.83 5.76
CA PHE A 361 -23.39 -4.16 6.43
C PHE A 361 -22.48 -4.98 5.53
N THR A 362 -21.18 -4.75 5.64
CA THR A 362 -20.15 -5.61 5.06
C THR A 362 -19.25 -6.13 6.18
N ILE A 363 -19.31 -7.44 6.44
CA ILE A 363 -18.41 -8.11 7.38
C ILE A 363 -17.16 -8.51 6.62
N LEU A 364 -16.01 -7.99 7.06
CA LEU A 364 -14.70 -8.26 6.52
C LEU A 364 -14.04 -9.35 7.32
N THR A 365 -13.55 -10.39 6.64
CA THR A 365 -12.89 -11.53 7.26
C THR A 365 -11.50 -11.74 6.68
N GLY A 366 -10.54 -12.10 7.53
CA GLY A 366 -9.20 -12.49 7.14
C GLY A 366 -9.06 -14.01 7.01
N PRO A 367 -7.86 -14.51 6.68
CA PRO A 367 -7.54 -15.93 6.71
C PRO A 367 -7.66 -16.51 8.13
N ASP A 368 -8.12 -17.76 8.25
CA ASP A 368 -8.45 -18.37 9.54
C ASP A 368 -7.21 -18.81 10.35
N ASP A 369 -6.14 -19.21 9.64
CA ASP A 369 -5.03 -19.95 10.25
C ASP A 369 -3.72 -19.15 10.43
N PHE A 370 -3.73 -17.85 10.13
CA PHE A 370 -2.52 -17.04 10.02
C PHE A 370 -2.58 -15.77 10.91
N ALA A 371 -3.10 -15.89 12.14
CA ALA A 371 -3.28 -14.72 13.03
C ALA A 371 -1.96 -13.98 13.34
N ASP A 372 -0.85 -14.71 13.37
CA ASP A 372 0.49 -14.17 13.67
C ASP A 372 1.37 -13.99 12.41
N ASP A 373 0.82 -14.22 11.21
CA ASP A 373 1.56 -14.18 9.96
C ASP A 373 1.75 -12.73 9.50
N ILE A 374 2.96 -12.40 9.05
CA ILE A 374 3.33 -11.09 8.51
C ILE A 374 2.38 -10.66 7.40
N TYR A 375 1.96 -11.61 6.54
CA TYR A 375 1.00 -11.33 5.48
C TYR A 375 -0.30 -10.69 6.00
N ASN A 376 -0.87 -11.24 7.07
CA ASN A 376 -2.12 -10.74 7.65
C ASN A 376 -1.96 -9.37 8.31
N ILE A 377 -0.83 -9.16 9.00
CA ILE A 377 -0.53 -7.88 9.65
C ILE A 377 -0.35 -6.77 8.61
N THR A 378 0.17 -7.11 7.43
CA THR A 378 0.48 -6.15 6.36
C THR A 378 -0.65 -5.97 5.34
N MET A 379 -1.77 -6.71 5.46
CA MET A 379 -2.91 -6.59 4.55
C MET A 379 -3.47 -5.16 4.48
N THR A 380 -3.95 -4.81 3.30
CA THR A 380 -4.59 -3.51 3.07
C THR A 380 -6.05 -3.50 3.52
N ASP A 381 -6.54 -2.33 3.90
CA ASP A 381 -7.95 -2.08 4.26
C ASP A 381 -8.84 -1.73 3.05
N THR A 382 -8.41 -2.08 1.84
CA THR A 382 -9.10 -1.79 0.57
C THR A 382 -10.57 -2.23 0.59
N ASP A 383 -10.85 -3.42 1.10
CA ASP A 383 -12.22 -3.95 1.14
C ASP A 383 -13.13 -3.16 2.09
N ALA A 384 -12.59 -2.62 3.19
CA ALA A 384 -13.31 -1.70 4.07
C ALA A 384 -13.66 -0.39 3.35
N LEU A 385 -12.70 0.18 2.63
CA LEU A 385 -12.91 1.40 1.87
C LEU A 385 -13.94 1.21 0.75
N ILE A 386 -13.91 0.07 0.05
CA ILE A 386 -14.89 -0.29 -0.98
C ILE A 386 -16.29 -0.40 -0.36
N ALA A 387 -16.44 -1.06 0.79
CA ALA A 387 -17.72 -1.20 1.47
C ALA A 387 -18.33 0.17 1.79
N ILE A 388 -17.52 1.07 2.37
CA ILE A 388 -17.96 2.42 2.72
C ILE A 388 -18.33 3.22 1.46
N ALA A 389 -17.51 3.17 0.42
CA ALA A 389 -17.76 3.85 -0.84
C ALA A 389 -19.03 3.33 -1.54
N SER A 390 -19.38 2.06 -1.33
CA SER A 390 -20.62 1.42 -1.83
C SER A 390 -21.84 1.72 -0.97
N GLY A 391 -21.71 2.46 0.14
CA GLY A 391 -22.79 2.83 1.03
C GLY A 391 -23.15 1.78 2.09
N SER A 392 -22.20 0.94 2.47
CA SER A 392 -22.33 -0.10 3.49
C SER A 392 -21.49 0.23 4.72
N VAL A 393 -21.99 -0.09 5.91
CA VAL A 393 -21.18 -0.01 7.14
C VAL A 393 -20.23 -1.20 7.20
N ALA A 394 -18.94 -0.93 7.24
CA ALA A 394 -17.90 -1.95 7.34
C ALA A 394 -17.73 -2.43 8.79
N ILE A 395 -17.68 -3.74 9.00
CA ILE A 395 -17.46 -4.40 10.29
C ILE A 395 -16.32 -5.41 10.08
N ALA A 396 -15.27 -5.37 10.89
CA ALA A 396 -14.15 -6.29 10.76
C ALA A 396 -14.22 -7.43 11.78
N CYS A 397 -14.09 -8.67 11.30
CA CYS A 397 -13.80 -9.83 12.13
C CYS A 397 -12.28 -9.95 12.26
N ILE A 398 -11.77 -9.63 13.46
CA ILE A 398 -10.34 -9.45 13.72
C ILE A 398 -9.90 -10.27 14.93
N ASP A 399 -8.63 -10.68 14.92
CA ASP A 399 -7.96 -11.16 16.12
C ASP A 399 -7.07 -10.07 16.72
N ASP A 400 -6.67 -10.25 17.97
CA ASP A 400 -5.93 -9.26 18.76
C ASP A 400 -4.58 -8.85 18.11
N ALA A 401 -4.00 -9.68 17.27
CA ALA A 401 -2.66 -9.48 16.71
C ALA A 401 -2.57 -9.31 15.19
N GLY A 402 -3.63 -9.61 14.41
CA GLY A 402 -3.49 -9.77 12.96
C GLY A 402 -4.20 -8.73 12.09
N PHE A 403 -5.06 -9.19 11.22
CA PHE A 403 -5.87 -8.45 10.24
C PHE A 403 -6.47 -7.12 10.75
N SER A 404 -6.57 -6.96 12.08
CA SER A 404 -7.04 -5.74 12.76
C SER A 404 -6.29 -4.48 12.35
N LYS A 405 -4.98 -4.55 12.06
CA LYS A 405 -4.19 -3.37 11.74
C LYS A 405 -4.47 -2.82 10.34
N GLY A 406 -4.87 -3.69 9.40
CA GLY A 406 -5.29 -3.28 8.06
C GLY A 406 -6.70 -2.67 7.98
N THR A 407 -7.50 -2.74 9.06
CA THR A 407 -8.89 -2.25 9.09
C THR A 407 -9.09 -1.09 10.06
N HIS A 408 -8.18 -0.14 10.08
CA HIS A 408 -8.19 1.01 11.00
C HIS A 408 -9.53 1.74 11.06
N VAL A 409 -10.25 1.87 9.94
CA VAL A 409 -11.55 2.53 9.92
C VAL A 409 -12.59 1.80 10.78
N CYS A 410 -12.53 0.47 10.84
CA CYS A 410 -13.42 -0.34 11.67
C CYS A 410 -13.03 -0.23 13.14
N LEU A 411 -11.73 -0.24 13.46
CA LEU A 411 -11.20 -0.04 14.81
C LEU A 411 -11.59 1.32 15.37
N ASP A 412 -11.36 2.38 14.62
CA ASP A 412 -11.67 3.77 15.02
C ASP A 412 -13.17 3.98 15.29
N THR A 413 -14.03 3.17 14.68
CA THR A 413 -15.48 3.23 14.89
C THR A 413 -16.02 2.21 15.89
N GLY A 414 -15.16 1.31 16.40
CA GLY A 414 -15.57 0.24 17.32
C GLY A 414 -16.46 -0.83 16.68
N LEU A 415 -16.37 -0.98 15.35
CA LEU A 415 -17.16 -1.94 14.56
C LEU A 415 -16.32 -3.18 14.26
N THR A 416 -15.94 -3.87 15.32
CA THR A 416 -15.08 -5.06 15.27
C THR A 416 -15.61 -6.15 16.19
N PHE A 417 -15.26 -7.39 15.87
CA PHE A 417 -15.44 -8.56 16.75
C PHE A 417 -14.37 -9.62 16.42
N GLY A 418 -14.03 -10.47 17.40
CA GLY A 418 -12.99 -11.48 17.23
C GLY A 418 -13.50 -12.79 16.63
N LYS A 419 -12.60 -13.63 16.13
CA LYS A 419 -12.88 -14.97 15.58
C LYS A 419 -13.54 -15.90 16.62
N ASN A 420 -13.30 -15.67 17.91
CA ASN A 420 -13.88 -16.44 19.00
C ASN A 420 -15.15 -15.83 19.57
N THR A 421 -15.63 -14.71 19.03
CA THR A 421 -16.87 -14.07 19.46
C THR A 421 -18.06 -15.01 19.25
N LYS A 422 -18.91 -15.15 20.27
CA LYS A 422 -20.10 -16.01 20.21
C LYS A 422 -21.10 -15.49 19.17
N VAL A 423 -21.81 -16.39 18.53
CA VAL A 423 -22.81 -16.07 17.50
C VAL A 423 -23.86 -15.09 18.02
N ASP A 424 -24.29 -15.22 19.28
CA ASP A 424 -25.32 -14.32 19.85
C ASP A 424 -24.76 -12.91 20.11
N ASP A 425 -23.47 -12.76 20.38
CA ASP A 425 -22.82 -11.45 20.52
C ASP A 425 -22.71 -10.77 19.14
N ILE A 426 -22.38 -11.55 18.08
CA ILE A 426 -22.40 -11.04 16.69
C ILE A 426 -23.82 -10.58 16.31
N LYS A 427 -24.85 -11.38 16.65
CA LYS A 427 -26.25 -10.98 16.43
C LYS A 427 -26.58 -9.70 17.20
N GLY A 428 -26.16 -9.60 18.46
CA GLY A 428 -26.34 -8.41 19.30
C GLY A 428 -25.72 -7.16 18.67
N LEU A 429 -24.49 -7.30 18.11
CA LEU A 429 -23.82 -6.24 17.40
C LEU A 429 -24.66 -5.77 16.19
N ILE A 430 -25.09 -6.71 15.34
CA ILE A 430 -25.88 -6.38 14.14
C ILE A 430 -27.23 -5.75 14.54
N VAL A 431 -27.93 -6.26 15.55
CA VAL A 431 -29.19 -5.68 16.04
C VAL A 431 -28.99 -4.25 16.52
N LYS A 432 -27.95 -3.99 17.32
CA LYS A 432 -27.59 -2.65 17.81
C LYS A 432 -27.43 -1.65 16.66
N TRP A 433 -26.68 -2.05 15.63
CA TRP A 433 -26.36 -1.20 14.49
C TRP A 433 -27.44 -1.22 13.39
N SER A 434 -28.45 -2.08 13.51
CA SER A 434 -29.65 -2.03 12.64
C SER A 434 -30.65 -0.96 13.07
N ILE A 435 -30.46 -0.32 14.22
CA ILE A 435 -31.21 0.91 14.57
C ILE A 435 -30.71 2.00 13.60
N CYS A 436 -31.63 2.60 12.84
CA CYS A 436 -31.28 3.51 11.75
C CYS A 436 -30.40 4.69 12.18
N SER A 437 -30.67 5.27 13.35
CA SER A 437 -29.81 6.35 13.88
C SER A 437 -28.38 5.90 14.20
N ASN A 438 -28.21 4.68 14.72
CA ASN A 438 -26.90 4.13 14.99
C ASN A 438 -26.17 3.80 13.70
N TRP A 439 -26.88 3.24 12.72
CA TRP A 439 -26.34 2.96 11.40
C TRP A 439 -25.82 4.23 10.73
N ASP A 440 -26.66 5.27 10.69
CA ASP A 440 -26.32 6.56 10.08
C ASP A 440 -25.09 7.19 10.78
N GLN A 441 -25.01 7.11 12.11
CA GLN A 441 -23.87 7.59 12.87
C GLN A 441 -22.58 6.83 12.55
N ALA A 442 -22.66 5.49 12.46
CA ALA A 442 -21.52 4.65 12.12
C ALA A 442 -21.04 4.91 10.70
N PHE A 443 -21.98 4.95 9.76
CA PHE A 443 -21.70 5.21 8.36
C PHE A 443 -21.06 6.58 8.16
N GLU A 444 -21.59 7.64 8.78
CA GLU A 444 -21.03 8.99 8.66
C GLU A 444 -19.59 9.07 9.22
N LYS A 445 -19.31 8.44 10.36
CA LYS A 445 -17.95 8.37 10.88
C LYS A 445 -16.97 7.67 9.91
N GLN A 446 -17.38 6.53 9.36
CA GLN A 446 -16.55 5.80 8.39
C GLN A 446 -16.36 6.57 7.09
N LYS A 447 -17.42 7.22 6.61
CA LYS A 447 -17.39 8.10 5.45
C LYS A 447 -16.47 9.31 5.66
N GLN A 448 -16.52 9.96 6.82
CA GLN A 448 -15.61 11.07 7.15
C GLN A 448 -14.16 10.61 7.21
N TYR A 449 -13.88 9.44 7.79
CA TYR A 449 -12.54 8.85 7.76
C TYR A 449 -12.05 8.65 6.31
N LEU A 450 -12.89 8.10 5.43
CA LEU A 450 -12.58 7.91 4.02
C LEU A 450 -12.27 9.26 3.34
N ILE A 451 -13.15 10.24 3.47
CA ILE A 451 -13.01 11.56 2.83
C ILE A 451 -11.75 12.28 3.30
N THR A 452 -11.48 12.30 4.60
CA THR A 452 -10.39 13.12 5.16
C THR A 452 -9.01 12.47 5.02
N ARG A 453 -8.94 11.13 4.94
CA ARG A 453 -7.66 10.42 5.04
C ARG A 453 -7.35 9.48 3.89
N ARG A 454 -8.34 9.08 3.10
CA ARG A 454 -8.24 7.94 2.19
C ARG A 454 -8.73 8.22 0.77
N LEU A 455 -9.11 9.45 0.45
CA LEU A 455 -9.31 9.83 -0.95
C LEU A 455 -7.99 10.17 -1.62
N VAL A 456 -7.92 9.97 -2.93
CA VAL A 456 -6.76 10.37 -3.72
C VAL A 456 -6.46 11.86 -3.54
N SER A 457 -7.49 12.71 -3.49
CA SER A 457 -7.36 14.15 -3.26
C SER A 457 -6.91 14.53 -1.84
N SER A 458 -6.88 13.59 -0.89
CA SER A 458 -6.46 13.90 0.48
C SER A 458 -4.99 14.31 0.54
N PRO A 459 -4.63 15.31 1.37
CA PRO A 459 -3.24 15.80 1.47
C PRO A 459 -2.23 14.69 1.81
N ASN A 460 -2.63 13.68 2.60
CA ASN A 460 -1.75 12.58 2.97
C ASN A 460 -1.38 11.70 1.76
N VAL A 461 -2.35 11.38 0.90
CA VAL A 461 -2.13 10.56 -0.27
C VAL A 461 -1.36 11.34 -1.33
N MET A 462 -1.84 12.54 -1.65
CA MET A 462 -1.20 13.41 -2.65
C MET A 462 0.20 13.85 -2.24
N GLY A 463 0.38 14.25 -0.98
CA GLY A 463 1.70 14.58 -0.43
C GLY A 463 2.66 13.39 -0.48
N GLY A 464 2.16 12.17 -0.24
CA GLY A 464 2.92 10.93 -0.41
C GLY A 464 3.41 10.74 -1.84
N PHE A 465 2.54 10.87 -2.85
CA PHE A 465 2.92 10.81 -4.25
C PHE A 465 3.94 11.89 -4.63
N PHE A 466 3.70 13.12 -4.19
CA PHE A 466 4.61 14.24 -4.46
C PHE A 466 6.01 13.97 -3.89
N ASN A 467 6.08 13.50 -2.64
CA ASN A 467 7.35 13.17 -1.98
C ASN A 467 8.05 11.99 -2.64
N ALA A 468 7.32 10.93 -3.04
CA ALA A 468 7.87 9.80 -3.77
C ALA A 468 8.50 10.24 -5.10
N MET A 469 7.86 11.15 -5.82
CA MET A 469 8.37 11.66 -7.09
C MET A 469 9.58 12.58 -6.92
N LEU A 470 9.59 13.43 -5.88
CA LEU A 470 10.76 14.27 -5.57
C LEU A 470 11.92 13.46 -5.01
N GLY A 471 11.62 12.46 -4.19
CA GLY A 471 12.55 11.74 -3.34
C GLY A 471 12.98 12.51 -2.09
N ARG A 472 13.46 11.77 -1.11
CA ARG A 472 13.70 12.27 0.25
C ARG A 472 14.62 13.50 0.30
N LYS A 473 15.78 13.43 -0.37
CA LYS A 473 16.78 14.52 -0.33
C LYS A 473 16.20 15.84 -0.85
N LEU A 474 15.52 15.80 -2.01
CA LEU A 474 14.94 17.01 -2.61
C LEU A 474 13.70 17.48 -1.85
N SER A 475 12.88 16.55 -1.33
CA SER A 475 11.73 16.89 -0.49
C SER A 475 12.13 17.63 0.79
N LEU A 476 13.19 17.16 1.48
CA LEU A 476 13.73 17.82 2.66
C LEU A 476 14.29 19.21 2.32
N ALA A 477 15.10 19.33 1.27
CA ALA A 477 15.67 20.59 0.85
C ALA A 477 14.58 21.62 0.44
N ARG A 478 13.51 21.18 -0.21
CA ARG A 478 12.36 22.04 -0.53
C ARG A 478 11.61 22.48 0.73
N LYS A 479 11.38 21.56 1.67
CA LYS A 479 10.74 21.85 2.94
C LYS A 479 11.55 22.89 3.76
N GLU A 480 12.87 22.76 3.80
CA GLU A 480 13.76 23.73 4.46
C GLU A 480 13.68 25.11 3.81
N LYS A 481 13.63 25.16 2.47
CA LYS A 481 13.64 26.43 1.73
C LYS A 481 12.27 27.13 1.70
N PHE A 482 11.17 26.37 1.55
CA PHE A 482 9.83 26.92 1.28
C PHE A 482 8.81 26.66 2.40
N GLY A 483 9.19 25.85 3.42
CA GLY A 483 8.29 25.42 4.49
C GLY A 483 7.30 24.34 4.04
N ASP A 484 6.41 23.92 4.97
CA ASP A 484 5.42 22.87 4.72
C ASP A 484 4.32 23.25 3.70
N GLY A 485 4.22 24.52 3.30
CA GLY A 485 3.19 25.02 2.39
C GLY A 485 3.35 24.55 0.93
N ASP A 486 4.59 24.26 0.50
CA ASP A 486 4.89 23.92 -0.90
C ASP A 486 4.51 22.47 -1.28
N THR A 487 4.13 21.65 -0.29
CA THR A 487 3.69 20.26 -0.48
C THR A 487 2.17 20.08 -0.32
N LYS A 488 1.43 21.17 0.00
CA LYS A 488 -0.03 21.12 0.10
C LYS A 488 -0.64 21.77 -1.13
N PRO A 489 -1.60 21.13 -1.81
CA PRO A 489 -2.44 21.84 -2.77
C PRO A 489 -3.12 23.00 -2.04
N GLU A 490 -3.24 24.15 -2.70
CA GLU A 490 -4.12 25.23 -2.24
C GLU A 490 -5.56 24.67 -2.19
N THR A 491 -5.90 24.02 -1.10
CA THR A 491 -7.31 23.87 -0.74
C THR A 491 -7.75 25.29 -0.38
N GLU A 492 -8.56 25.90 -1.26
CA GLU A 492 -9.38 27.05 -0.88
C GLU A 492 -9.95 26.75 0.51
N THR A 493 -9.50 27.51 1.48
CA THR A 493 -9.92 27.38 2.87
C THR A 493 -11.40 27.71 2.92
N VAL A 494 -12.24 26.68 2.98
CA VAL A 494 -13.67 26.77 3.33
C VAL A 494 -13.85 27.24 4.81
N GLU A 495 -12.78 27.65 5.49
CA GLU A 495 -12.83 28.13 6.88
C GLU A 495 -13.26 29.59 7.06
N THR A 496 -13.50 30.34 5.97
CA THR A 496 -13.91 31.76 6.08
C THR A 496 -15.44 31.98 6.07
N ALA A 497 -16.25 30.94 5.94
CA ALA A 497 -17.71 31.11 5.90
C ALA A 497 -18.44 30.93 7.25
N GLU A 498 -17.80 30.39 8.28
CA GLU A 498 -18.45 30.20 9.60
C GLU A 498 -18.20 31.31 10.62
N LYS A 499 -17.25 32.22 10.39
CA LYS A 499 -16.98 33.34 11.34
C LYS A 499 -17.75 34.63 11.07
N GLN A 500 -18.66 34.67 10.11
CA GLN A 500 -19.49 35.84 9.82
C GLN A 500 -20.96 35.73 10.22
N LYS A 501 -21.36 34.70 10.96
CA LYS A 501 -22.76 34.53 11.40
C LYS A 501 -23.03 34.71 12.89
N ASP A 502 -22.00 35.00 13.69
CA ASP A 502 -22.19 35.23 15.12
C ASP A 502 -21.98 36.74 15.53
N GLY A 503 -22.33 37.63 14.64
CA GLY A 503 -22.20 39.06 14.88
C GLY A 503 -23.30 39.90 14.23
N GLU A 504 -24.59 39.54 14.45
CA GLU A 504 -25.73 40.48 14.38
C GLU A 504 -26.87 39.98 15.26
#